data_15fc2f5c1c07492dfe6244314d0c8773
#
_entry.id   15fc2f5c1c07492dfe6244314d0c8773
#
_cell.length_a   1.000
_cell.length_b   1.000
_cell.length_c   1.000
_cell.angle_alpha   90.00
_cell.angle_beta   90.00
_cell.angle_gamma   90.00
#
_symmetry.space_group_name_H-M   'P 1'
#
loop_
_entity.id
_entity.type
_entity.pdbx_description
1 polymer ?
#
loop_
_entity_poly.entity_id
_entity_poly.type
_entity_poly.pdbx_seq_one_letter_code
_entity_poly.pdbx_strand_id
1 'polypeptide(L)'
;MKKILYFYGGPEFHPTEWAGNKMSEIFHAHGRFTVDMTFDLDALASLPDSGYDAAVLYMTGFKDSLIAKREKGLLKFVKNGGGFIGIHSAADTFRDSRAYVEMLNGEFLFHPAHHEFKLSVVDKSHYITARMPDFSIYDEMYHLQNHDDSKSKLLFKTMWQGKEIPMVYARDYGKGRVAYISPGHMKETWNNPEFQKILVRSAAYCTGVKLPDKAINCGILGYGPAYNMGRHHSRWIDSVAGLKTIAVCDASPSRIEAARTELPQLKAYFTSLADMLKMKELDLVVDILPHNLHAKTALQCINAGKHVVVEKPFCLTVKEADEMIEAARHAGVMLSVFHNRRWDADYLTIRDIIDRGLIGQVFHIECASENYSHPGFAWRSDKKISGGVMYDWGAHFIDWVLNLADSKVISITGELKKLAWHSATNEDYGQVYIKFENGITADYVSSSISAMPRPQWRILGTKGALATANNEIRLVSFSSGIRHEGTVKIADRGVSWASYYRNIADHLLMGEELLVKPEQARRVIAVLEECEKDASSGKKLNI
;
A
#
# COMPACT_ATOMS: atom_id res chain seq x y z
N MET A 1 -13.67 0.09 19.89
CA MET A 1 -13.52 1.02 18.75
C MET A 1 -13.70 2.45 19.26
N LYS A 2 -12.96 3.41 18.72
CA LYS A 2 -13.10 4.84 19.03
C LYS A 2 -14.28 5.42 18.26
N LYS A 3 -15.07 6.29 18.90
CA LYS A 3 -16.28 6.89 18.33
C LYS A 3 -16.00 8.30 17.84
N ILE A 4 -16.37 8.60 16.62
CA ILE A 4 -16.13 9.90 15.97
C ILE A 4 -17.47 10.47 15.53
N LEU A 5 -17.71 11.74 15.85
CA LEU A 5 -18.85 12.50 15.32
C LEU A 5 -18.38 13.40 14.19
N TYR A 6 -18.93 13.20 13.00
CA TYR A 6 -18.62 13.96 11.80
C TYR A 6 -19.72 14.98 11.51
N PHE A 7 -19.33 16.26 11.50
CA PHE A 7 -20.20 17.39 11.16
C PHE A 7 -20.05 17.76 9.70
N TYR A 8 -21.16 17.80 8.97
CA TYR A 8 -21.21 18.17 7.56
C TYR A 8 -22.28 19.22 7.27
N GLY A 9 -22.12 19.95 6.17
CA GLY A 9 -23.09 20.93 5.70
C GLY A 9 -22.45 22.07 4.93
N GLY A 10 -23.27 22.97 4.42
CA GLY A 10 -22.86 24.09 3.60
C GLY A 10 -23.30 23.94 2.14
N PRO A 11 -22.78 24.79 1.24
CA PRO A 11 -23.11 24.78 -0.17
C PRO A 11 -22.71 23.47 -0.86
N GLU A 12 -23.47 23.06 -1.88
CA GLU A 12 -23.31 21.80 -2.63
C GLU A 12 -21.98 21.65 -3.37
N PHE A 13 -21.26 22.77 -3.63
CA PHE A 13 -19.94 22.69 -4.26
C PHE A 13 -18.87 22.07 -3.35
N HIS A 14 -19.08 21.98 -2.04
CA HIS A 14 -18.28 21.17 -1.15
C HIS A 14 -18.99 19.84 -0.87
N PRO A 15 -18.42 18.68 -1.24
CA PRO A 15 -19.07 17.38 -1.13
C PRO A 15 -19.04 16.82 0.31
N THR A 16 -19.43 17.64 1.31
CA THR A 16 -19.21 17.36 2.74
C THR A 16 -19.91 16.09 3.23
N GLU A 17 -21.14 15.82 2.77
CA GLU A 17 -21.88 14.61 3.10
C GLU A 17 -21.26 13.37 2.42
N TRP A 18 -20.93 13.47 1.12
CA TRP A 18 -20.24 12.40 0.41
C TRP A 18 -18.90 12.06 1.06
N ALA A 19 -18.14 13.07 1.46
CA ALA A 19 -16.86 12.93 2.15
C ALA A 19 -17.01 12.22 3.51
N GLY A 20 -18.07 12.51 4.26
CA GLY A 20 -18.39 11.82 5.51
C GLY A 20 -18.70 10.34 5.31
N ASN A 21 -19.49 10.00 4.28
CA ASN A 21 -19.73 8.61 3.89
C ASN A 21 -18.42 7.91 3.49
N LYS A 22 -17.58 8.57 2.68
CA LYS A 22 -16.27 8.04 2.29
C LYS A 22 -15.33 7.85 3.48
N MET A 23 -15.31 8.79 4.43
CA MET A 23 -14.56 8.63 5.68
C MET A 23 -15.06 7.43 6.49
N SER A 24 -16.36 7.25 6.57
CA SER A 24 -16.96 6.10 7.26
C SER A 24 -16.52 4.77 6.65
N GLU A 25 -16.51 4.67 5.31
CA GLU A 25 -15.98 3.49 4.61
C GLU A 25 -14.51 3.22 4.95
N ILE A 26 -13.65 4.27 4.84
CA ILE A 26 -12.21 4.17 5.13
C ILE A 26 -11.99 3.73 6.59
N PHE A 27 -12.71 4.32 7.53
CA PHE A 27 -12.53 4.05 8.95
C PHE A 27 -13.09 2.69 9.36
N HIS A 28 -14.19 2.25 8.74
CA HIS A 28 -14.73 0.92 8.93
C HIS A 28 -13.76 -0.16 8.43
N ALA A 29 -13.18 0.03 7.24
CA ALA A 29 -12.17 -0.87 6.69
C ALA A 29 -10.94 -0.98 7.61
N HIS A 30 -10.56 0.12 8.29
CA HIS A 30 -9.46 0.14 9.26
C HIS A 30 -9.80 -0.58 10.58
N GLY A 31 -11.08 -0.77 10.92
CA GLY A 31 -11.56 -1.55 12.07
C GLY A 31 -11.35 -0.92 13.45
N ARG A 32 -10.89 0.34 13.54
CA ARG A 32 -10.61 1.03 14.82
C ARG A 32 -11.62 2.09 15.21
N PHE A 33 -12.37 2.61 14.23
CA PHE A 33 -13.24 3.75 14.40
C PHE A 33 -14.66 3.43 13.97
N THR A 34 -15.63 4.09 14.62
CA THR A 34 -17.00 4.23 14.14
C THR A 34 -17.28 5.71 13.90
N VAL A 35 -18.00 6.05 12.84
CA VAL A 35 -18.32 7.41 12.45
C VAL A 35 -19.84 7.58 12.45
N ASP A 36 -20.33 8.46 13.31
CA ASP A 36 -21.69 8.96 13.24
C ASP A 36 -21.69 10.31 12.56
N MET A 37 -22.65 10.57 11.68
CA MET A 37 -22.71 11.79 10.88
C MET A 37 -23.89 12.67 11.31
N THR A 38 -23.67 13.99 11.37
CA THR A 38 -24.73 14.95 11.71
C THR A 38 -24.56 16.28 10.98
N PHE A 39 -25.66 16.91 10.59
CA PHE A 39 -25.72 18.32 10.19
C PHE A 39 -26.22 19.23 11.32
N ASP A 40 -26.65 18.63 12.45
CA ASP A 40 -27.15 19.38 13.59
C ASP A 40 -25.99 19.96 14.43
N LEU A 41 -25.81 21.27 14.34
CA LEU A 41 -24.80 22.00 15.10
C LEU A 41 -25.06 22.06 16.62
N ASP A 42 -26.29 21.76 17.09
CA ASP A 42 -26.56 21.70 18.53
C ASP A 42 -25.83 20.54 19.21
N ALA A 43 -25.47 19.52 18.46
CA ALA A 43 -24.61 18.44 18.94
C ALA A 43 -23.24 18.94 19.45
N LEU A 44 -22.72 20.07 18.94
CA LEU A 44 -21.49 20.71 19.45
C LEU A 44 -21.62 21.09 20.94
N ALA A 45 -22.80 21.50 21.37
CA ALA A 45 -23.02 21.90 22.76
C ALA A 45 -23.00 20.71 23.73
N SER A 46 -23.39 19.53 23.26
CA SER A 46 -23.47 18.28 24.04
C SER A 46 -22.24 17.37 23.89
N LEU A 47 -21.26 17.71 23.03
CA LEU A 47 -20.03 16.94 22.83
C LEU A 47 -19.32 16.53 24.14
N PRO A 48 -19.19 17.38 25.17
CA PRO A 48 -18.49 17.01 26.41
C PRO A 48 -19.09 15.79 27.13
N ASP A 49 -20.37 15.53 26.93
CA ASP A 49 -21.13 14.46 27.63
C ASP A 49 -21.63 13.39 26.65
N SER A 50 -21.18 13.43 25.38
CA SER A 50 -21.70 12.58 24.29
C SER A 50 -21.08 11.18 24.21
N GLY A 51 -19.92 10.97 24.84
CA GLY A 51 -19.16 9.73 24.74
C GLY A 51 -18.39 9.54 23.43
N TYR A 52 -18.29 10.56 22.57
CA TYR A 52 -17.39 10.55 21.42
C TYR A 52 -15.94 10.79 21.84
N ASP A 53 -14.98 10.17 21.12
CA ASP A 53 -13.55 10.37 21.33
C ASP A 53 -13.00 11.54 20.53
N ALA A 54 -13.60 11.83 19.37
CA ALA A 54 -13.24 12.96 18.53
C ALA A 54 -14.43 13.52 17.74
N ALA A 55 -14.32 14.79 17.36
CA ALA A 55 -15.20 15.46 16.41
C ALA A 55 -14.43 15.80 15.13
N VAL A 56 -15.05 15.58 13.98
CA VAL A 56 -14.57 16.00 12.66
C VAL A 56 -15.49 17.07 12.13
N LEU A 57 -14.92 18.14 11.60
CA LEU A 57 -15.68 19.22 10.97
C LEU A 57 -15.26 19.38 9.51
N TYR A 58 -16.20 19.16 8.61
CA TYR A 58 -16.10 19.54 7.20
C TYR A 58 -17.39 20.24 6.78
N MET A 59 -17.40 21.54 6.92
CA MET A 59 -18.54 22.42 6.68
C MET A 59 -18.06 23.75 6.10
N THR A 60 -18.97 24.52 5.48
CA THR A 60 -18.64 25.82 4.84
C THR A 60 -19.69 26.86 5.14
N GLY A 61 -19.26 28.08 5.45
CA GLY A 61 -20.11 29.27 5.40
C GLY A 61 -21.06 29.49 6.57
N PHE A 62 -20.85 28.88 7.71
CA PHE A 62 -21.67 29.06 8.92
C PHE A 62 -21.09 30.15 9.84
N LYS A 63 -21.02 31.39 9.36
CA LYS A 63 -20.37 32.48 10.11
C LYS A 63 -20.99 32.68 11.50
N ASP A 64 -22.30 32.88 11.56
CA ASP A 64 -23.01 33.23 12.80
C ASP A 64 -23.58 32.05 13.57
N SER A 65 -23.27 30.82 13.19
CA SER A 65 -23.90 29.63 13.75
C SER A 65 -23.19 29.04 14.96
N LEU A 66 -21.96 29.51 15.28
CA LEU A 66 -21.27 29.11 16.50
C LEU A 66 -21.68 29.98 17.68
N ILE A 67 -22.96 29.89 18.07
CA ILE A 67 -23.47 30.61 19.26
C ILE A 67 -22.71 30.13 20.52
N ALA A 68 -22.71 30.97 21.54
CA ALA A 68 -21.90 30.80 22.77
C ALA A 68 -22.04 29.39 23.40
N LYS A 69 -23.22 28.76 23.34
CA LYS A 69 -23.43 27.42 23.90
C LYS A 69 -22.68 26.34 23.10
N ARG A 70 -22.73 26.40 21.77
CA ARG A 70 -22.03 25.47 20.84
C ARG A 70 -20.52 25.63 20.94
N GLU A 71 -20.04 26.89 20.90
CA GLU A 71 -18.62 27.22 21.09
C GLU A 71 -18.09 26.69 22.43
N LYS A 72 -18.80 26.98 23.53
CA LYS A 72 -18.42 26.49 24.86
C LYS A 72 -18.36 24.96 24.95
N GLY A 73 -19.32 24.27 24.31
CA GLY A 73 -19.35 22.81 24.26
C GLY A 73 -18.16 22.24 23.51
N LEU A 74 -17.91 22.71 22.27
CA LEU A 74 -16.78 22.28 21.46
C LEU A 74 -15.44 22.53 22.17
N LEU A 75 -15.19 23.75 22.63
CA LEU A 75 -13.92 24.10 23.28
C LEU A 75 -13.71 23.33 24.58
N LYS A 76 -14.77 23.11 25.37
CA LYS A 76 -14.71 22.29 26.60
C LYS A 76 -14.37 20.85 26.25
N PHE A 77 -14.99 20.28 25.21
CA PHE A 77 -14.72 18.92 24.76
C PHE A 77 -13.25 18.73 24.45
N VAL A 78 -12.68 19.59 23.59
CA VAL A 78 -11.27 19.48 23.20
C VAL A 78 -10.34 19.76 24.39
N LYS A 79 -10.56 20.84 25.16
CA LYS A 79 -9.73 21.16 26.34
C LYS A 79 -9.70 20.03 27.38
N ASN A 80 -10.75 19.23 27.47
CA ASN A 80 -10.85 18.11 28.42
C ASN A 80 -10.26 16.79 27.89
N GLY A 81 -9.76 16.75 26.65
CA GLY A 81 -9.09 15.56 26.10
C GLY A 81 -9.73 14.98 24.85
N GLY A 82 -10.86 15.52 24.38
CA GLY A 82 -11.46 15.16 23.11
C GLY A 82 -10.59 15.55 21.92
N GLY A 83 -10.65 14.78 20.82
CA GLY A 83 -9.97 15.10 19.57
C GLY A 83 -10.79 16.03 18.67
N PHE A 84 -10.11 16.86 17.89
CA PHE A 84 -10.75 17.66 16.84
C PHE A 84 -9.99 17.56 15.53
N ILE A 85 -10.71 17.36 14.43
CA ILE A 85 -10.13 17.30 13.08
C ILE A 85 -10.90 18.26 12.19
N GLY A 86 -10.26 19.32 11.75
CA GLY A 86 -10.79 20.23 10.74
C GLY A 86 -10.34 19.78 9.36
N ILE A 87 -11.28 19.65 8.43
CA ILE A 87 -10.97 19.29 7.04
C ILE A 87 -11.37 20.45 6.14
N HIS A 88 -10.46 20.86 5.27
CA HIS A 88 -10.66 21.80 4.20
C HIS A 88 -11.43 23.06 4.67
N SER A 89 -12.69 23.19 4.30
CA SER A 89 -13.52 24.35 4.63
C SER A 89 -13.89 24.49 6.11
N ALA A 90 -13.41 23.62 6.99
CA ALA A 90 -13.42 23.90 8.42
C ALA A 90 -12.73 25.24 8.74
N ALA A 91 -11.72 25.62 7.95
CA ALA A 91 -11.06 26.92 8.08
C ALA A 91 -11.92 28.11 7.55
N ASP A 92 -12.93 27.84 6.74
CA ASP A 92 -13.90 28.85 6.24
C ASP A 92 -15.23 28.85 7.02
N THR A 93 -15.26 28.14 8.15
CA THR A 93 -16.44 28.01 9.01
C THR A 93 -16.18 28.69 10.35
N PHE A 94 -17.23 29.26 10.96
CA PHE A 94 -17.18 29.93 12.27
C PHE A 94 -16.11 31.05 12.40
N ARG A 95 -15.82 31.77 11.33
CA ARG A 95 -14.74 32.78 11.27
C ARG A 95 -14.91 33.92 12.25
N ASP A 96 -16.14 34.17 12.72
CA ASP A 96 -16.42 35.21 13.72
C ASP A 96 -16.08 34.76 15.16
N SER A 97 -15.87 33.47 15.39
CA SER A 97 -15.40 32.93 16.66
C SER A 97 -13.87 32.95 16.74
N ARG A 98 -13.32 33.92 17.41
CA ARG A 98 -11.86 34.01 17.66
C ARG A 98 -11.34 32.78 18.39
N ALA A 99 -12.12 32.21 19.30
CA ALA A 99 -11.72 31.03 20.08
C ALA A 99 -11.68 29.78 19.22
N TYR A 100 -12.57 29.65 18.23
CA TYR A 100 -12.51 28.56 17.25
C TYR A 100 -11.32 28.71 16.31
N VAL A 101 -11.10 29.90 15.75
CA VAL A 101 -9.95 30.22 14.89
C VAL A 101 -8.63 29.98 15.63
N GLU A 102 -8.54 30.35 16.91
CA GLU A 102 -7.37 30.07 17.74
C GLU A 102 -7.19 28.55 17.97
N MET A 103 -8.25 27.81 18.24
CA MET A 103 -8.19 26.35 18.41
C MET A 103 -7.73 25.67 17.11
N LEU A 104 -8.30 26.05 15.96
CA LEU A 104 -7.93 25.52 14.66
C LEU A 104 -6.53 25.98 14.21
N ASN A 105 -6.09 27.13 14.70
CA ASN A 105 -4.83 27.80 14.33
C ASN A 105 -4.79 28.27 12.87
N GLY A 106 -5.85 28.89 12.41
CA GLY A 106 -5.93 29.48 11.08
C GLY A 106 -7.36 29.63 10.57
N GLU A 107 -7.54 30.54 9.65
CA GLU A 107 -8.79 30.73 8.91
C GLU A 107 -8.49 30.90 7.42
N PHE A 108 -9.44 30.54 6.57
CA PHE A 108 -9.34 30.63 5.12
C PHE A 108 -9.16 32.08 4.65
N LEU A 109 -8.19 32.30 3.76
CA LEU A 109 -7.95 33.58 3.11
C LEU A 109 -8.37 33.55 1.64
N PHE A 110 -7.77 32.67 0.86
CA PHE A 110 -8.09 32.43 -0.56
C PHE A 110 -7.52 31.09 -1.02
N HIS A 111 -7.88 30.66 -2.23
CA HIS A 111 -7.23 29.59 -2.97
C HIS A 111 -7.07 29.96 -4.46
N PRO A 112 -6.01 29.52 -5.15
CA PRO A 112 -5.92 29.59 -6.61
C PRO A 112 -6.91 28.62 -7.27
N ALA A 113 -7.01 28.65 -8.61
CA ALA A 113 -7.75 27.63 -9.34
C ALA A 113 -7.23 26.23 -9.00
N HIS A 114 -8.12 25.22 -9.09
CA HIS A 114 -7.75 23.82 -8.86
C HIS A 114 -6.56 23.43 -9.73
N HIS A 115 -5.57 22.78 -9.16
CA HIS A 115 -4.39 22.32 -9.88
C HIS A 115 -3.72 21.16 -9.14
N GLU A 116 -2.82 20.48 -9.83
CA GLU A 116 -1.99 19.46 -9.18
C GLU A 116 -0.86 20.14 -8.40
N PHE A 117 -0.67 19.74 -7.14
CA PHE A 117 0.44 20.18 -6.32
C PHE A 117 0.96 19.06 -5.42
N LYS A 118 2.24 19.18 -5.07
CA LYS A 118 2.95 18.21 -4.24
C LYS A 118 2.78 18.54 -2.76
N LEU A 119 2.40 17.55 -1.97
CA LEU A 119 2.47 17.57 -0.51
C LEU A 119 3.81 16.99 -0.07
N SER A 120 4.64 17.80 0.56
CA SER A 120 5.95 17.39 1.06
C SER A 120 5.91 17.20 2.57
N VAL A 121 6.41 16.06 3.03
CA VAL A 121 6.50 15.71 4.47
C VAL A 121 7.53 16.60 5.15
N VAL A 122 7.14 17.25 6.25
CA VAL A 122 8.01 18.11 7.06
C VAL A 122 8.56 17.36 8.27
N ASP A 123 7.69 16.86 9.14
CA ASP A 123 8.09 16.11 10.33
C ASP A 123 7.84 14.61 10.14
N LYS A 124 8.90 13.84 9.87
CA LYS A 124 8.85 12.38 9.69
C LYS A 124 8.73 11.60 11.01
N SER A 125 8.86 12.25 12.15
CA SER A 125 8.76 11.63 13.47
C SER A 125 7.35 11.66 14.05
N HIS A 126 6.49 12.53 13.54
CA HIS A 126 5.12 12.68 14.04
C HIS A 126 4.25 11.48 13.65
N TYR A 127 3.30 11.09 14.53
CA TYR A 127 2.41 9.94 14.31
C TYR A 127 1.70 9.99 12.94
N ILE A 128 1.17 11.15 12.54
CA ILE A 128 0.42 11.31 11.30
C ILE A 128 1.31 11.07 10.08
N THR A 129 2.55 11.53 10.11
CA THR A 129 3.48 11.53 8.97
C THR A 129 4.56 10.44 9.02
N ALA A 130 4.58 9.65 10.08
CA ALA A 130 5.57 8.57 10.24
C ALA A 130 5.59 7.66 9.00
N ARG A 131 6.77 7.52 8.39
CA ARG A 131 6.99 6.68 7.18
C ARG A 131 6.20 7.09 5.93
N MET A 132 5.52 8.25 5.92
CA MET A 132 4.83 8.73 4.72
C MET A 132 5.81 9.28 3.68
N PRO A 133 5.55 9.04 2.39
CA PRO A 133 6.26 9.70 1.30
C PRO A 133 5.69 11.10 1.04
N ASP A 134 6.42 11.88 0.26
CA ASP A 134 5.83 13.00 -0.48
C ASP A 134 4.91 12.43 -1.56
N PHE A 135 3.79 13.13 -1.86
CA PHE A 135 2.86 12.72 -2.90
C PHE A 135 2.13 13.91 -3.52
N SER A 136 1.55 13.75 -4.70
CA SER A 136 0.77 14.80 -5.38
C SER A 136 -0.72 14.53 -5.31
N ILE A 137 -1.50 15.61 -5.27
CA ILE A 137 -2.96 15.61 -5.34
C ILE A 137 -3.42 16.71 -6.30
N TYR A 138 -4.61 16.56 -6.85
CA TYR A 138 -5.34 17.59 -7.57
C TYR A 138 -6.45 18.10 -6.67
N ASP A 139 -6.33 19.36 -6.17
CA ASP A 139 -7.26 19.90 -5.19
C ASP A 139 -7.22 21.44 -5.16
N GLU A 140 -7.99 22.05 -4.25
CA GLU A 140 -7.84 23.44 -3.83
C GLU A 140 -6.69 23.59 -2.85
N MET A 141 -5.81 24.54 -3.12
CA MET A 141 -4.72 24.91 -2.22
C MET A 141 -5.15 26.08 -1.35
N TYR A 142 -5.67 25.79 -0.14
CA TYR A 142 -6.07 26.87 0.78
C TYR A 142 -4.86 27.61 1.34
N HIS A 143 -4.90 28.92 1.20
CA HIS A 143 -4.03 29.85 1.91
C HIS A 143 -4.76 30.33 3.17
N LEU A 144 -4.08 30.25 4.29
CA LEU A 144 -4.63 30.61 5.59
C LEU A 144 -4.11 31.99 6.03
N GLN A 145 -4.96 32.75 6.74
CA GLN A 145 -4.55 33.86 7.58
C GLN A 145 -4.71 33.50 9.06
N ASN A 146 -4.13 34.31 9.95
CA ASN A 146 -4.13 34.05 11.39
C ASN A 146 -3.55 32.69 11.79
N HIS A 147 -2.67 32.10 10.94
CA HIS A 147 -1.90 30.93 11.24
C HIS A 147 -0.60 31.30 11.96
N ASP A 148 -0.30 30.57 13.04
CA ASP A 148 0.89 30.79 13.85
C ASP A 148 1.70 29.48 13.91
N ASP A 149 2.82 29.44 13.18
CA ASP A 149 3.71 28.28 13.09
C ASP A 149 4.24 27.81 14.46
N SER A 150 4.34 28.72 15.44
CA SER A 150 4.81 28.39 16.78
C SER A 150 3.81 27.60 17.61
N LYS A 151 2.52 27.64 17.24
CA LYS A 151 1.41 27.00 17.96
C LYS A 151 1.05 25.61 17.45
N SER A 152 1.61 25.18 16.32
CA SER A 152 1.33 23.88 15.73
C SER A 152 2.57 23.23 15.14
N LYS A 153 2.55 21.92 15.00
CA LYS A 153 3.57 21.17 14.26
C LYS A 153 3.13 21.05 12.83
N LEU A 154 3.89 21.67 11.91
CA LEU A 154 3.70 21.51 10.48
C LEU A 154 4.07 20.08 10.07
N LEU A 155 3.16 19.38 9.39
CA LEU A 155 3.29 17.98 8.99
C LEU A 155 3.49 17.83 7.50
N PHE A 156 2.67 18.53 6.70
CA PHE A 156 2.83 18.61 5.25
C PHE A 156 2.77 20.06 4.80
N LYS A 157 3.59 20.37 3.82
CA LYS A 157 3.62 21.67 3.13
C LYS A 157 3.58 21.47 1.63
N THR A 158 3.24 22.55 0.93
CA THR A 158 3.46 22.70 -0.50
C THR A 158 4.19 24.01 -0.79
N MET A 159 4.57 24.23 -2.05
CA MET A 159 5.22 25.46 -2.51
C MET A 159 4.29 26.21 -3.45
N TRP A 160 4.09 27.48 -3.20
CA TRP A 160 3.36 28.39 -4.07
C TRP A 160 4.11 29.72 -4.24
N GLN A 161 4.46 30.06 -5.49
CA GLN A 161 5.19 31.30 -5.81
C GLN A 161 6.43 31.54 -4.92
N GLY A 162 7.19 30.47 -4.65
CA GLY A 162 8.40 30.52 -3.84
C GLY A 162 8.17 30.56 -2.31
N LYS A 163 6.91 30.49 -1.85
CA LYS A 163 6.55 30.44 -0.43
C LYS A 163 6.08 29.06 -0.01
N GLU A 164 6.40 28.67 1.21
CA GLU A 164 5.88 27.47 1.85
C GLU A 164 4.45 27.71 2.33
N ILE A 165 3.54 26.81 1.99
CA ILE A 165 2.14 26.88 2.40
C ILE A 165 1.84 25.66 3.27
N PRO A 166 1.35 25.83 4.52
CA PRO A 166 0.98 24.74 5.42
C PRO A 166 -0.26 24.02 4.90
N MET A 167 -0.16 22.70 4.71
CA MET A 167 -1.25 21.87 4.18
C MET A 167 -1.85 20.94 5.22
N VAL A 168 -1.03 20.40 6.12
CA VAL A 168 -1.49 19.59 7.25
C VAL A 168 -0.65 19.95 8.46
N TYR A 169 -1.32 20.22 9.57
CA TYR A 169 -0.65 20.47 10.85
C TYR A 169 -1.45 19.92 12.03
N ALA A 170 -0.79 19.75 13.16
CA ALA A 170 -1.40 19.25 14.39
C ALA A 170 -0.88 19.99 15.61
N ARG A 171 -1.68 20.06 16.68
CA ARG A 171 -1.32 20.70 17.94
C ARG A 171 -2.03 20.11 19.13
N ASP A 172 -1.48 20.30 20.30
CA ASP A 172 -2.20 20.11 21.53
C ASP A 172 -3.06 21.35 21.84
N TYR A 173 -4.27 21.14 22.38
CA TYR A 173 -5.17 22.19 22.84
C TYR A 173 -5.82 21.80 24.16
N GLY A 174 -5.32 22.35 25.25
CA GLY A 174 -5.64 21.85 26.59
C GLY A 174 -5.11 20.42 26.79
N LYS A 175 -5.99 19.49 27.14
CA LYS A 175 -5.66 18.06 27.24
C LYS A 175 -5.93 17.28 25.93
N GLY A 176 -6.63 17.91 24.98
CA GLY A 176 -6.98 17.30 23.70
C GLY A 176 -6.02 17.66 22.60
N ARG A 177 -6.32 17.18 21.39
CA ARG A 177 -5.49 17.36 20.20
C ARG A 177 -6.32 17.83 19.02
N VAL A 178 -5.72 18.68 18.21
CA VAL A 178 -6.33 19.24 17.01
C VAL A 178 -5.44 18.90 15.83
N ALA A 179 -6.05 18.45 14.74
CA ALA A 179 -5.42 18.32 13.44
C ALA A 179 -6.20 19.13 12.40
N TYR A 180 -5.52 19.79 11.51
CA TYR A 180 -6.12 20.44 10.35
C TYR A 180 -5.53 19.88 9.06
N ILE A 181 -6.41 19.57 8.12
CA ILE A 181 -6.10 18.98 6.82
C ILE A 181 -6.68 19.91 5.75
N SER A 182 -5.82 20.72 5.12
CA SER A 182 -6.22 21.73 4.15
C SER A 182 -6.84 21.17 2.87
N PRO A 183 -6.30 20.10 2.23
CA PRO A 183 -6.94 19.46 1.09
C PRO A 183 -8.26 18.76 1.48
N GLY A 184 -9.11 18.50 0.48
CA GLY A 184 -10.33 17.72 0.68
C GLY A 184 -11.54 18.17 -0.16
N HIS A 185 -11.36 19.14 -1.07
CA HIS A 185 -12.41 19.59 -1.97
C HIS A 185 -12.75 18.55 -3.04
N MET A 186 -11.72 18.01 -3.70
CA MET A 186 -11.90 17.12 -4.84
C MET A 186 -12.09 15.68 -4.40
N LYS A 187 -13.07 14.97 -5.01
CA LYS A 187 -13.30 13.54 -4.73
C LYS A 187 -12.09 12.66 -5.05
N GLU A 188 -11.29 13.05 -6.03
CA GLU A 188 -10.04 12.41 -6.42
C GLU A 188 -9.03 12.38 -5.27
N THR A 189 -8.96 13.45 -4.49
CA THR A 189 -8.11 13.53 -3.29
C THR A 189 -8.51 12.48 -2.26
N TRP A 190 -9.82 12.25 -2.04
CA TRP A 190 -10.33 11.24 -1.10
C TRP A 190 -10.04 9.80 -1.55
N ASN A 191 -9.80 9.58 -2.84
CA ASN A 191 -9.40 8.28 -3.38
C ASN A 191 -7.88 8.07 -3.34
N ASN A 192 -7.08 9.11 -3.02
CA ASN A 192 -5.64 8.97 -2.90
C ASN A 192 -5.28 8.19 -1.62
N PRO A 193 -4.53 7.06 -1.70
CA PRO A 193 -4.20 6.23 -0.54
C PRO A 193 -3.42 6.95 0.56
N GLU A 194 -2.52 7.88 0.19
CA GLU A 194 -1.74 8.63 1.18
C GLU A 194 -2.61 9.69 1.90
N PHE A 195 -3.58 10.29 1.19
CA PHE A 195 -4.57 11.15 1.83
C PHE A 195 -5.46 10.38 2.81
N GLN A 196 -5.90 9.17 2.44
CA GLN A 196 -6.67 8.29 3.34
C GLN A 196 -5.88 7.96 4.61
N LYS A 197 -4.56 7.73 4.50
CA LYS A 197 -3.70 7.54 5.67
C LYS A 197 -3.65 8.77 6.56
N ILE A 198 -3.60 9.98 6.00
CA ILE A 198 -3.65 11.23 6.78
C ILE A 198 -4.94 11.28 7.60
N LEU A 199 -6.10 10.96 7.00
CA LEU A 199 -7.38 10.94 7.70
C LEU A 199 -7.38 9.96 8.88
N VAL A 200 -7.02 8.69 8.63
CA VAL A 200 -6.98 7.63 9.65
C VAL A 200 -6.00 7.98 10.77
N ARG A 201 -4.80 8.45 10.41
CA ARG A 201 -3.75 8.78 11.38
C ARG A 201 -4.08 10.05 12.17
N SER A 202 -4.76 11.02 11.57
CA SER A 202 -5.26 12.19 12.29
C SER A 202 -6.30 11.79 13.33
N ALA A 203 -7.22 10.88 12.97
CA ALA A 203 -8.19 10.35 13.92
C ALA A 203 -7.50 9.58 15.07
N ALA A 204 -6.54 8.73 14.75
CA ALA A 204 -5.78 7.98 15.76
C ALA A 204 -5.01 8.93 16.70
N TYR A 205 -4.29 9.89 16.14
CA TYR A 205 -3.55 10.89 16.91
C TYR A 205 -4.48 11.70 17.82
N CYS A 206 -5.57 12.24 17.28
CA CYS A 206 -6.53 13.06 18.03
C CYS A 206 -7.25 12.25 19.12
N THR A 207 -7.43 10.94 18.94
CA THR A 207 -8.01 10.04 19.98
C THR A 207 -6.99 9.45 20.95
N GLY A 208 -5.75 9.95 20.94
CA GLY A 208 -4.74 9.64 21.96
C GLY A 208 -3.81 8.47 21.64
N VAL A 209 -3.87 7.91 20.42
CA VAL A 209 -2.93 6.85 20.02
C VAL A 209 -1.51 7.43 19.87
N LYS A 210 -0.51 6.65 20.28
CA LYS A 210 0.92 7.00 20.19
C LYS A 210 1.66 5.96 19.37
N LEU A 211 2.76 6.35 18.74
CA LEU A 211 3.70 5.39 18.15
C LEU A 211 4.30 4.53 19.26
N PRO A 212 4.48 3.22 19.02
CA PRO A 212 5.27 2.38 19.92
C PRO A 212 6.72 2.84 19.96
N ASP A 213 7.31 2.83 21.14
CA ASP A 213 8.72 3.21 21.35
C ASP A 213 9.71 2.13 20.89
N LYS A 214 9.23 0.89 20.65
CA LYS A 214 10.04 -0.26 20.27
C LYS A 214 10.04 -0.49 18.77
N ALA A 215 11.23 -0.65 18.17
CA ALA A 215 11.36 -1.13 16.79
C ALA A 215 11.12 -2.64 16.68
N ILE A 216 10.64 -3.08 15.52
CA ILE A 216 10.54 -4.50 15.13
C ILE A 216 11.92 -4.98 14.70
N ASN A 217 12.44 -5.96 15.39
CA ASN A 217 13.74 -6.56 15.11
C ASN A 217 13.60 -7.69 14.08
N CYS A 218 14.29 -7.56 12.96
CA CYS A 218 14.20 -8.45 11.81
C CYS A 218 15.42 -9.36 11.69
N GLY A 219 15.22 -10.62 11.34
CA GLY A 219 16.23 -11.58 10.95
C GLY A 219 16.11 -11.94 9.47
N ILE A 220 17.23 -12.07 8.77
CA ILE A 220 17.29 -12.53 7.39
C ILE A 220 17.63 -14.02 7.38
N LEU A 221 16.77 -14.84 6.76
CA LEU A 221 16.99 -16.27 6.54
C LEU A 221 17.33 -16.54 5.08
N GLY A 222 18.59 -16.91 4.83
CA GLY A 222 19.19 -17.03 3.51
C GLY A 222 20.05 -15.81 3.15
N TYR A 223 21.32 -16.05 2.80
CA TYR A 223 22.28 -15.03 2.39
C TYR A 223 23.07 -15.48 1.15
N GLY A 224 22.37 -16.16 0.23
CA GLY A 224 22.94 -16.67 -1.00
C GLY A 224 23.46 -15.56 -1.93
N PRO A 225 24.45 -15.89 -2.81
CA PRO A 225 25.09 -14.90 -3.68
C PRO A 225 24.21 -14.45 -4.86
N ALA A 226 23.16 -15.22 -5.17
CA ALA A 226 22.28 -14.89 -6.28
C ALA A 226 21.54 -13.57 -6.01
N TYR A 227 21.80 -12.57 -6.82
CA TYR A 227 21.20 -11.23 -6.73
C TYR A 227 21.40 -10.48 -5.40
N ASN A 228 22.22 -11.00 -4.47
CA ASN A 228 22.48 -10.39 -3.15
C ASN A 228 21.21 -10.00 -2.37
N MET A 229 20.14 -10.79 -2.49
CA MET A 229 18.83 -10.43 -1.91
C MET A 229 18.89 -10.23 -0.40
N GLY A 230 19.68 -11.03 0.34
CA GLY A 230 19.85 -10.84 1.78
C GLY A 230 20.35 -9.45 2.16
N ARG A 231 21.32 -8.93 1.44
CA ARG A 231 21.85 -7.57 1.62
C ARG A 231 20.82 -6.51 1.21
N HIS A 232 20.07 -6.73 0.14
CA HIS A 232 19.04 -5.80 -0.30
C HIS A 232 17.90 -5.72 0.71
N HIS A 233 17.39 -6.84 1.19
CA HIS A 233 16.37 -6.87 2.24
C HIS A 233 16.80 -6.14 3.50
N SER A 234 18.02 -6.39 4.00
CA SER A 234 18.56 -5.65 5.14
C SER A 234 18.54 -4.14 4.92
N ARG A 235 19.00 -3.67 3.75
CA ARG A 235 19.00 -2.25 3.40
C ARG A 235 17.60 -1.64 3.34
N TRP A 236 16.62 -2.33 2.73
CA TRP A 236 15.25 -1.85 2.69
C TRP A 236 14.62 -1.80 4.07
N ILE A 237 14.83 -2.82 4.90
CA ILE A 237 14.37 -2.86 6.30
C ILE A 237 14.95 -1.68 7.06
N ASP A 238 16.27 -1.51 7.05
CA ASP A 238 16.97 -0.48 7.84
C ASP A 238 16.70 0.94 7.34
N SER A 239 16.20 1.10 6.11
CA SER A 239 15.74 2.39 5.58
C SER A 239 14.35 2.81 6.09
N VAL A 240 13.64 1.91 6.79
CA VAL A 240 12.27 2.15 7.28
C VAL A 240 12.29 2.37 8.80
N ALA A 241 11.89 3.56 9.23
CA ALA A 241 11.77 3.87 10.65
C ALA A 241 10.86 2.87 11.38
N GLY A 242 11.37 2.32 12.49
CA GLY A 242 10.65 1.33 13.28
C GLY A 242 10.93 -0.12 12.90
N LEU A 243 11.75 -0.38 11.87
CA LEU A 243 12.32 -1.69 11.58
C LEU A 243 13.84 -1.69 11.77
N LYS A 244 14.41 -2.83 12.12
CA LYS A 244 15.87 -2.98 12.27
C LYS A 244 16.30 -4.40 11.97
N THR A 245 17.25 -4.58 11.07
CA THR A 245 17.93 -5.87 10.88
C THR A 245 18.88 -6.13 12.05
N ILE A 246 18.76 -7.28 12.71
CA ILE A 246 19.59 -7.64 13.86
C ILE A 246 20.32 -8.97 13.71
N ALA A 247 19.88 -9.84 12.81
CA ALA A 247 20.45 -11.17 12.62
C ALA A 247 20.41 -11.64 11.17
N VAL A 248 21.36 -12.50 10.80
CA VAL A 248 21.38 -13.25 9.54
C VAL A 248 21.59 -14.73 9.87
N CYS A 249 20.89 -15.60 9.13
CA CYS A 249 21.06 -17.05 9.16
C CYS A 249 21.25 -17.59 7.74
N ASP A 250 22.29 -18.40 7.52
CA ASP A 250 22.50 -19.17 6.29
C ASP A 250 23.22 -20.47 6.64
N ALA A 251 22.80 -21.59 6.07
CA ALA A 251 23.41 -22.89 6.35
C ALA A 251 24.89 -22.98 5.93
N SER A 252 25.34 -22.13 5.02
CA SER A 252 26.72 -22.07 4.55
C SER A 252 27.57 -21.16 5.43
N PRO A 253 28.64 -21.69 6.12
CA PRO A 253 29.56 -20.85 6.88
C PRO A 253 30.22 -19.74 6.06
N SER A 254 30.52 -19.99 4.78
CA SER A 254 31.13 -18.97 3.90
C SER A 254 30.17 -17.83 3.62
N ARG A 255 28.86 -18.08 3.59
CA ARG A 255 27.84 -17.03 3.42
C ARG A 255 27.68 -16.20 4.71
N ILE A 256 27.85 -16.83 5.86
CA ILE A 256 27.86 -16.13 7.15
C ILE A 256 29.08 -15.20 7.25
N GLU A 257 30.27 -15.63 6.80
CA GLU A 257 31.47 -14.75 6.78
C GLU A 257 31.25 -13.56 5.79
N ALA A 258 30.65 -13.80 4.64
CA ALA A 258 30.23 -12.70 3.75
C ALA A 258 29.27 -11.73 4.44
N ALA A 259 28.25 -12.25 5.15
CA ALA A 259 27.31 -11.43 5.91
C ALA A 259 27.99 -10.62 7.02
N ARG A 260 28.98 -11.18 7.75
CA ARG A 260 29.77 -10.45 8.76
C ARG A 260 30.52 -9.27 8.15
N THR A 261 31.09 -9.46 6.97
CA THR A 261 31.84 -8.41 6.26
C THR A 261 30.92 -7.32 5.74
N GLU A 262 29.77 -7.68 5.18
CA GLU A 262 28.86 -6.76 4.50
C GLU A 262 27.89 -6.03 5.45
N LEU A 263 27.56 -6.64 6.60
CA LEU A 263 26.63 -6.15 7.61
C LEU A 263 27.23 -6.25 9.02
N PRO A 264 28.38 -5.63 9.29
CA PRO A 264 29.12 -5.80 10.56
C PRO A 264 28.36 -5.27 11.79
N GLN A 265 27.32 -4.49 11.60
CA GLN A 265 26.51 -3.89 12.66
C GLN A 265 25.48 -4.85 13.26
N LEU A 266 25.30 -6.06 12.72
CA LEU A 266 24.30 -7.00 13.21
C LEU A 266 24.70 -7.58 14.58
N LYS A 267 23.69 -7.90 15.40
CA LYS A 267 23.91 -8.49 16.73
C LYS A 267 24.38 -9.95 16.67
N ALA A 268 23.89 -10.72 15.68
CA ALA A 268 24.13 -12.15 15.61
C ALA A 268 24.13 -12.73 14.20
N TYR A 269 24.87 -13.85 14.03
CA TYR A 269 24.99 -14.58 12.79
C TYR A 269 24.88 -16.07 13.10
N PHE A 270 24.03 -16.78 12.37
CA PHE A 270 23.67 -18.16 12.64
C PHE A 270 23.88 -19.05 11.40
N THR A 271 24.30 -20.29 11.62
CA THR A 271 24.27 -21.35 10.61
C THR A 271 23.06 -22.27 10.77
N SER A 272 22.26 -22.08 11.81
CA SER A 272 21.08 -22.87 12.15
C SER A 272 19.88 -21.96 12.38
N LEU A 273 18.78 -22.20 11.65
CA LEU A 273 17.50 -21.52 11.87
C LEU A 273 16.99 -21.75 13.29
N ALA A 274 17.08 -22.97 13.79
CA ALA A 274 16.64 -23.30 15.14
C ALA A 274 17.35 -22.49 16.22
N ASP A 275 18.62 -22.13 16.01
CA ASP A 275 19.36 -21.28 16.95
C ASP A 275 19.00 -19.81 16.81
N MET A 276 18.79 -19.32 15.59
CA MET A 276 18.28 -17.96 15.36
C MET A 276 16.91 -17.75 16.02
N LEU A 277 16.01 -18.73 15.92
CA LEU A 277 14.66 -18.66 16.49
C LEU A 277 14.62 -18.61 18.03
N LYS A 278 15.69 -19.05 18.72
CA LYS A 278 15.83 -18.90 20.20
C LYS A 278 16.12 -17.46 20.63
N MET A 279 16.45 -16.57 19.68
CA MET A 279 16.74 -15.16 19.97
C MET A 279 15.46 -14.45 20.39
N LYS A 280 15.38 -14.05 21.68
CA LYS A 280 14.16 -13.48 22.29
C LYS A 280 13.75 -12.14 21.68
N GLU A 281 14.74 -11.32 21.30
CA GLU A 281 14.52 -10.00 20.69
C GLU A 281 14.08 -10.07 19.23
N LEU A 282 14.19 -11.20 18.56
CA LEU A 282 13.76 -11.37 17.17
C LEU A 282 12.24 -11.33 17.08
N ASP A 283 11.68 -10.41 16.31
CA ASP A 283 10.25 -10.23 16.15
C ASP A 283 9.76 -10.76 14.79
N LEU A 284 10.54 -10.57 13.71
CA LEU A 284 10.20 -10.90 12.33
C LEU A 284 11.32 -11.62 11.61
N VAL A 285 11.00 -12.63 10.81
CA VAL A 285 11.95 -13.32 9.92
C VAL A 285 11.56 -13.05 8.46
N VAL A 286 12.56 -12.68 7.65
CA VAL A 286 12.45 -12.59 6.20
C VAL A 286 13.11 -13.81 5.59
N ASP A 287 12.30 -14.68 4.99
CA ASP A 287 12.71 -15.94 4.38
C ASP A 287 12.98 -15.76 2.89
N ILE A 288 14.24 -15.88 2.50
CA ILE A 288 14.73 -15.72 1.12
C ILE A 288 15.47 -16.95 0.62
N LEU A 289 15.09 -18.09 1.12
CA LEU A 289 15.60 -19.39 0.69
C LEU A 289 15.10 -19.77 -0.73
N PRO A 290 15.61 -20.86 -1.32
CA PRO A 290 15.01 -21.45 -2.52
C PRO A 290 13.53 -21.83 -2.33
N HIS A 291 12.73 -21.73 -3.39
CA HIS A 291 11.26 -21.80 -3.37
C HIS A 291 10.69 -23.02 -2.64
N ASN A 292 11.30 -24.20 -2.85
CA ASN A 292 10.88 -25.46 -2.23
C ASN A 292 11.11 -25.55 -0.72
N LEU A 293 11.78 -24.58 -0.12
CA LEU A 293 12.03 -24.51 1.31
C LEU A 293 11.09 -23.54 2.04
N HIS A 294 10.45 -22.61 1.31
CA HIS A 294 9.65 -21.53 1.89
C HIS A 294 8.59 -22.03 2.88
N ALA A 295 7.78 -22.99 2.48
CA ALA A 295 6.71 -23.49 3.35
C ALA A 295 7.25 -24.11 4.65
N LYS A 296 8.28 -24.94 4.54
CA LYS A 296 8.88 -25.62 5.69
C LYS A 296 9.49 -24.62 6.69
N THR A 297 10.26 -23.66 6.20
CA THR A 297 10.98 -22.70 7.06
C THR A 297 10.05 -21.62 7.60
N ALA A 298 9.08 -21.16 6.82
CA ALA A 298 8.04 -20.24 7.30
C ALA A 298 7.22 -20.86 8.44
N LEU A 299 6.82 -22.13 8.33
CA LEU A 299 6.12 -22.85 9.40
C LEU A 299 6.97 -22.97 10.68
N GLN A 300 8.29 -23.17 10.56
CA GLN A 300 9.18 -23.18 11.72
C GLN A 300 9.21 -21.81 12.42
N CYS A 301 9.28 -20.71 11.65
CA CYS A 301 9.27 -19.35 12.16
C CYS A 301 7.93 -19.01 12.83
N ILE A 302 6.80 -19.34 12.19
CA ILE A 302 5.44 -19.15 12.69
C ILE A 302 5.25 -19.91 14.02
N ASN A 303 5.65 -21.17 14.08
CA ASN A 303 5.54 -21.99 15.29
C ASN A 303 6.43 -21.51 16.44
N ALA A 304 7.50 -20.76 16.13
CA ALA A 304 8.33 -20.07 17.10
C ALA A 304 7.75 -18.68 17.51
N GLY A 305 6.54 -18.34 17.08
CA GLY A 305 5.86 -17.08 17.40
C GLY A 305 6.46 -15.86 16.70
N LYS A 306 7.14 -16.03 15.56
CA LYS A 306 7.72 -14.92 14.80
C LYS A 306 6.81 -14.51 13.65
N HIS A 307 6.69 -13.19 13.41
CA HIS A 307 6.14 -12.68 12.16
C HIS A 307 7.01 -13.15 10.99
N VAL A 308 6.41 -13.35 9.81
CA VAL A 308 7.15 -13.88 8.65
C VAL A 308 6.83 -13.08 7.40
N VAL A 309 7.88 -12.71 6.69
CA VAL A 309 7.83 -12.28 5.28
C VAL A 309 8.53 -13.36 4.47
N VAL A 310 7.83 -13.94 3.48
CA VAL A 310 8.38 -14.93 2.56
C VAL A 310 8.69 -14.26 1.22
N GLU A 311 9.84 -14.57 0.63
CA GLU A 311 10.10 -14.18 -0.76
C GLU A 311 9.11 -14.86 -1.73
N LYS A 312 8.94 -14.25 -2.89
CA LYS A 312 8.10 -14.84 -3.95
C LYS A 312 8.86 -15.96 -4.71
N PRO A 313 8.14 -16.96 -5.20
CA PRO A 313 6.73 -17.29 -4.95
C PRO A 313 6.49 -17.70 -3.51
N PHE A 314 5.27 -17.55 -3.03
CA PHE A 314 4.90 -17.84 -1.64
C PHE A 314 5.31 -19.27 -1.22
N CYS A 315 5.01 -20.26 -2.09
CA CYS A 315 5.35 -21.67 -1.95
C CYS A 315 5.12 -22.37 -3.31
N LEU A 316 5.16 -23.69 -3.37
CA LEU A 316 4.96 -24.43 -4.61
C LEU A 316 3.56 -25.03 -4.77
N THR A 317 2.78 -25.17 -3.70
CA THR A 317 1.44 -25.76 -3.73
C THR A 317 0.43 -24.93 -2.93
N VAL A 318 -0.84 -25.02 -3.33
CA VAL A 318 -1.97 -24.42 -2.59
C VAL A 318 -2.07 -25.00 -1.18
N LYS A 319 -1.80 -26.29 -1.01
CA LYS A 319 -1.82 -26.96 0.30
C LYS A 319 -0.80 -26.33 1.25
N GLU A 320 0.43 -26.11 0.80
CA GLU A 320 1.47 -25.44 1.59
C GLU A 320 1.05 -24.02 1.98
N ALA A 321 0.44 -23.28 1.05
CA ALA A 321 -0.08 -21.94 1.33
C ALA A 321 -1.16 -21.95 2.42
N ASP A 322 -2.11 -22.87 2.33
CA ASP A 322 -3.19 -23.03 3.30
C ASP A 322 -2.65 -23.41 4.69
N GLU A 323 -1.68 -24.33 4.77
CA GLU A 323 -1.02 -24.72 6.02
C GLU A 323 -0.30 -23.54 6.68
N MET A 324 0.42 -22.71 5.92
CA MET A 324 1.11 -21.51 6.45
C MET A 324 0.14 -20.45 6.93
N ILE A 325 -0.93 -20.18 6.19
CA ILE A 325 -1.96 -19.21 6.53
C ILE A 325 -2.65 -19.60 7.83
N GLU A 326 -3.06 -20.86 7.93
CA GLU A 326 -3.75 -21.38 9.11
C GLU A 326 -2.83 -21.38 10.35
N ALA A 327 -1.58 -21.78 10.20
CA ALA A 327 -0.59 -21.73 11.27
C ALA A 327 -0.35 -20.28 11.76
N ALA A 328 -0.22 -19.31 10.84
CA ALA A 328 -0.02 -17.91 11.19
C ALA A 328 -1.23 -17.34 11.94
N ARG A 329 -2.44 -17.67 11.50
CA ARG A 329 -3.69 -17.29 12.15
C ARG A 329 -3.78 -17.85 13.59
N HIS A 330 -3.45 -19.12 13.78
CA HIS A 330 -3.46 -19.75 15.10
C HIS A 330 -2.38 -19.19 16.02
N ALA A 331 -1.20 -18.90 15.52
CA ALA A 331 -0.11 -18.31 16.28
C ALA A 331 -0.31 -16.80 16.57
N GLY A 332 -1.28 -16.15 15.92
CA GLY A 332 -1.49 -14.69 16.04
C GLY A 332 -0.33 -13.87 15.49
N VAL A 333 0.39 -14.37 14.49
CA VAL A 333 1.53 -13.69 13.87
C VAL A 333 1.19 -13.22 12.45
N MET A 334 1.83 -12.14 12.01
CA MET A 334 1.73 -11.66 10.63
C MET A 334 2.48 -12.61 9.69
N LEU A 335 1.83 -12.94 8.56
CA LEU A 335 2.43 -13.61 7.42
C LEU A 335 2.19 -12.76 6.17
N SER A 336 3.24 -12.49 5.41
CA SER A 336 3.16 -11.72 4.16
C SER A 336 4.16 -12.26 3.15
N VAL A 337 3.95 -11.92 1.86
CA VAL A 337 4.81 -12.34 0.76
C VAL A 337 5.39 -11.11 0.08
N PHE A 338 6.68 -11.19 -0.30
CA PHE A 338 7.40 -10.05 -0.86
C PHE A 338 6.98 -9.75 -2.32
N HIS A 339 5.70 -9.42 -2.54
CA HIS A 339 5.21 -8.89 -3.82
C HIS A 339 5.56 -7.40 -3.97
N ASN A 340 6.84 -7.09 -3.86
CA ASN A 340 7.44 -5.76 -3.89
C ASN A 340 7.15 -4.99 -5.19
N ARG A 341 6.89 -5.70 -6.29
CA ARG A 341 6.64 -5.10 -7.60
C ARG A 341 5.26 -4.45 -7.72
N ARG A 342 4.39 -4.56 -6.71
CA ARG A 342 3.18 -3.73 -6.59
C ARG A 342 3.50 -2.23 -6.47
N TRP A 343 4.77 -1.89 -6.19
CA TRP A 343 5.28 -0.52 -6.16
C TRP A 343 6.16 -0.17 -7.36
N ASP A 344 6.22 -1.00 -8.40
CA ASP A 344 6.91 -0.66 -9.64
C ASP A 344 6.16 0.48 -10.36
N ALA A 345 6.92 1.45 -10.86
CA ALA A 345 6.37 2.68 -11.39
C ALA A 345 5.49 2.48 -12.63
N ASP A 346 5.81 1.50 -13.48
CA ASP A 346 5.00 1.11 -14.63
C ASP A 346 3.64 0.55 -14.21
N TYR A 347 3.63 -0.39 -13.26
CA TYR A 347 2.39 -0.97 -12.72
C TYR A 347 1.50 0.09 -12.08
N LEU A 348 2.06 0.99 -11.27
CA LEU A 348 1.31 2.08 -10.66
C LEU A 348 0.75 3.06 -11.69
N THR A 349 1.50 3.32 -12.77
CA THR A 349 1.02 4.19 -13.86
C THR A 349 -0.11 3.52 -14.66
N ILE A 350 0.00 2.21 -14.91
CA ILE A 350 -1.05 1.41 -15.55
C ILE A 350 -2.34 1.44 -14.70
N ARG A 351 -2.21 1.23 -13.40
CA ARG A 351 -3.36 1.33 -12.47
C ARG A 351 -4.04 2.68 -12.56
N ASP A 352 -3.28 3.78 -12.51
CA ASP A 352 -3.86 5.13 -12.63
C ASP A 352 -4.60 5.35 -13.95
N ILE A 353 -4.06 4.85 -15.07
CA ILE A 353 -4.73 4.93 -16.36
C ILE A 353 -6.09 4.20 -16.33
N ILE A 354 -6.13 3.02 -15.70
CA ILE A 354 -7.33 2.21 -15.55
C ILE A 354 -8.32 2.89 -14.59
N ASP A 355 -7.88 3.29 -13.41
CA ASP A 355 -8.71 3.89 -12.36
C ASP A 355 -9.33 5.22 -12.80
N ARG A 356 -8.61 5.99 -13.63
CA ARG A 356 -9.12 7.23 -14.26
C ARG A 356 -10.04 6.96 -15.47
N GLY A 357 -10.25 5.71 -15.85
CA GLY A 357 -11.13 5.33 -16.95
C GLY A 357 -10.65 5.77 -18.33
N LEU A 358 -9.35 6.06 -18.53
CA LEU A 358 -8.82 6.60 -19.78
C LEU A 358 -8.97 5.65 -20.96
N ILE A 359 -9.07 4.34 -20.71
CA ILE A 359 -9.32 3.30 -21.72
C ILE A 359 -10.73 2.70 -21.59
N GLY A 360 -11.60 3.24 -20.71
CA GLY A 360 -12.90 2.68 -20.40
C GLY A 360 -12.81 1.42 -19.54
N GLN A 361 -13.82 0.54 -19.66
CA GLN A 361 -13.81 -0.73 -18.92
C GLN A 361 -12.80 -1.70 -19.53
N VAL A 362 -11.87 -2.20 -18.71
CA VAL A 362 -10.93 -3.23 -19.12
C VAL A 362 -11.67 -4.53 -19.41
N PHE A 363 -11.35 -5.19 -20.52
CA PHE A 363 -11.91 -6.49 -20.87
C PHE A 363 -10.85 -7.55 -21.15
N HIS A 364 -9.58 -7.14 -21.44
CA HIS A 364 -8.50 -8.07 -21.67
C HIS A 364 -7.15 -7.52 -21.21
N ILE A 365 -6.36 -8.35 -20.52
CA ILE A 365 -5.03 -8.02 -20.00
C ILE A 365 -4.03 -9.02 -20.57
N GLU A 366 -3.06 -8.54 -21.36
CA GLU A 366 -1.92 -9.34 -21.83
C GLU A 366 -0.67 -8.89 -21.09
N CYS A 367 0.10 -9.84 -20.61
CA CYS A 367 1.42 -9.57 -20.05
C CYS A 367 2.42 -10.68 -20.39
N ALA A 368 3.71 -10.33 -20.46
CA ALA A 368 4.74 -11.25 -20.89
C ALA A 368 6.10 -10.99 -20.23
N SER A 369 6.79 -12.08 -19.94
CA SER A 369 8.21 -12.13 -19.58
C SER A 369 8.94 -13.03 -20.56
N GLU A 370 9.42 -12.47 -21.66
CA GLU A 370 9.94 -13.21 -22.79
C GLU A 370 11.34 -12.74 -23.19
N ASN A 371 12.20 -13.69 -23.49
CA ASN A 371 13.53 -13.45 -24.07
C ASN A 371 13.99 -14.67 -24.87
N TYR A 372 15.17 -14.58 -25.48
CA TYR A 372 15.83 -15.73 -26.11
C TYR A 372 17.19 -15.93 -25.47
N SER A 373 17.24 -16.64 -24.36
CA SER A 373 18.48 -16.92 -23.65
C SER A 373 18.36 -18.18 -22.78
N HIS A 374 19.49 -18.90 -22.64
CA HIS A 374 19.54 -20.06 -21.72
C HIS A 374 19.24 -19.60 -20.28
N PRO A 375 18.36 -20.32 -19.52
CA PRO A 375 17.94 -19.91 -18.17
C PRO A 375 19.04 -20.03 -17.10
N GLY A 376 20.24 -20.47 -17.48
CA GLY A 376 21.37 -20.68 -16.55
C GLY A 376 21.36 -22.08 -15.94
N PHE A 377 22.28 -22.29 -14.99
CA PHE A 377 22.49 -23.59 -14.33
C PHE A 377 22.24 -23.51 -12.81
N ALA A 378 21.67 -22.41 -12.32
CA ALA A 378 21.36 -22.23 -10.91
C ALA A 378 20.08 -23.01 -10.52
N TRP A 379 19.80 -23.09 -9.23
CA TRP A 379 18.63 -23.79 -8.69
C TRP A 379 17.29 -23.28 -9.30
N ARG A 380 17.26 -22.04 -9.82
CA ARG A 380 16.07 -21.50 -10.50
C ARG A 380 15.74 -22.20 -11.82
N SER A 381 16.66 -22.88 -12.43
CA SER A 381 16.45 -23.70 -13.64
C SER A 381 16.18 -25.18 -13.34
N ASP A 382 16.16 -25.55 -12.06
CA ASP A 382 15.74 -26.87 -11.59
C ASP A 382 14.28 -26.84 -11.13
N LYS A 383 13.39 -27.50 -11.87
CA LYS A 383 11.95 -27.52 -11.61
C LYS A 383 11.59 -28.05 -10.22
N LYS A 384 12.34 -29.01 -9.68
CA LYS A 384 12.10 -29.56 -8.33
C LYS A 384 12.33 -28.52 -7.22
N ILE A 385 13.16 -27.53 -7.48
CA ILE A 385 13.49 -26.47 -6.53
C ILE A 385 12.65 -25.23 -6.80
N SER A 386 12.56 -24.83 -8.06
CA SER A 386 11.93 -23.56 -8.47
C SER A 386 10.42 -23.66 -8.67
N GLY A 387 9.86 -24.84 -8.92
CA GLY A 387 8.46 -25.05 -9.31
C GLY A 387 8.21 -25.02 -10.82
N GLY A 388 9.17 -24.55 -11.62
CA GLY A 388 9.02 -24.44 -13.08
C GLY A 388 9.08 -22.98 -13.58
N VAL A 389 9.01 -22.82 -14.91
CA VAL A 389 9.18 -21.52 -15.58
C VAL A 389 8.14 -20.48 -15.13
N MET A 390 6.94 -20.91 -14.79
CA MET A 390 5.84 -20.02 -14.40
C MET A 390 6.00 -19.45 -12.99
N TYR A 391 6.76 -20.11 -12.08
CA TYR A 391 6.84 -19.71 -10.67
C TYR A 391 7.76 -18.52 -10.41
N ASP A 392 8.75 -18.24 -11.25
CA ASP A 392 9.67 -17.13 -11.00
C ASP A 392 9.02 -15.78 -11.34
N TRP A 393 8.91 -15.43 -12.62
CA TRP A 393 8.28 -14.17 -13.04
C TRP A 393 6.75 -14.21 -12.96
N GLY A 394 6.14 -15.38 -13.22
CA GLY A 394 4.69 -15.52 -13.13
C GLY A 394 4.12 -15.17 -11.76
N ALA A 395 4.87 -15.40 -10.68
CA ALA A 395 4.44 -14.96 -9.36
C ALA A 395 4.18 -13.45 -9.29
N HIS A 396 4.96 -12.63 -9.99
CA HIS A 396 4.74 -11.19 -10.06
C HIS A 396 3.62 -10.81 -11.03
N PHE A 397 3.64 -11.35 -12.26
CA PHE A 397 2.66 -11.00 -13.28
C PHE A 397 1.24 -11.45 -12.92
N ILE A 398 1.10 -12.65 -12.38
CA ILE A 398 -0.20 -13.14 -11.93
C ILE A 398 -0.71 -12.32 -10.74
N ASP A 399 0.15 -11.93 -9.79
CA ASP A 399 -0.23 -11.02 -8.71
C ASP A 399 -0.78 -9.69 -9.24
N TRP A 400 -0.10 -9.08 -10.21
CA TRP A 400 -0.55 -7.85 -10.84
C TRP A 400 -1.87 -8.03 -11.58
N VAL A 401 -2.02 -9.09 -12.38
CA VAL A 401 -3.25 -9.41 -13.13
C VAL A 401 -4.44 -9.60 -12.20
N LEU A 402 -4.26 -10.38 -11.11
CA LEU A 402 -5.30 -10.61 -10.12
C LEU A 402 -5.74 -9.32 -9.41
N ASN A 403 -4.79 -8.40 -9.16
CA ASN A 403 -5.10 -7.10 -8.56
C ASN A 403 -5.75 -6.11 -9.55
N LEU A 404 -5.39 -6.15 -10.84
CA LEU A 404 -6.01 -5.30 -11.86
C LEU A 404 -7.41 -5.78 -12.24
N ALA A 405 -7.64 -7.09 -12.30
CA ALA A 405 -8.94 -7.65 -12.61
C ALA A 405 -9.92 -7.54 -11.43
N ASP A 406 -9.42 -7.54 -10.21
CA ASP A 406 -10.17 -7.47 -8.93
C ASP A 406 -11.46 -8.30 -8.92
N SER A 407 -11.37 -9.56 -9.36
CA SER A 407 -12.51 -10.46 -9.52
C SER A 407 -12.10 -11.91 -9.26
N LYS A 408 -13.11 -12.78 -9.10
CA LYS A 408 -12.88 -14.21 -8.94
C LYS A 408 -12.44 -14.84 -10.26
N VAL A 409 -11.45 -15.74 -10.20
CA VAL A 409 -11.06 -16.58 -11.33
C VAL A 409 -12.10 -17.69 -11.49
N ILE A 410 -12.62 -17.88 -12.71
CA ILE A 410 -13.60 -18.91 -13.03
C ILE A 410 -13.08 -20.00 -13.96
N SER A 411 -11.98 -19.74 -14.70
CA SER A 411 -11.37 -20.72 -15.59
C SER A 411 -9.90 -20.38 -15.80
N ILE A 412 -9.09 -21.42 -15.88
CA ILE A 412 -7.66 -21.36 -16.20
C ILE A 412 -7.40 -22.38 -17.30
N THR A 413 -6.61 -21.98 -18.30
CA THR A 413 -6.07 -22.89 -19.33
C THR A 413 -4.56 -22.68 -19.37
N GLY A 414 -3.80 -23.75 -19.24
CA GLY A 414 -2.34 -23.73 -19.19
C GLY A 414 -1.69 -24.45 -20.36
N GLU A 415 -0.55 -23.96 -20.81
CA GLU A 415 0.32 -24.66 -21.76
C GLU A 415 1.79 -24.53 -21.32
N LEU A 416 2.49 -25.67 -21.23
CA LEU A 416 3.89 -25.74 -20.84
C LEU A 416 4.67 -26.56 -21.87
N LYS A 417 5.82 -26.06 -22.32
CA LYS A 417 6.65 -26.72 -23.36
C LYS A 417 8.12 -26.75 -22.97
N LYS A 418 8.74 -27.90 -23.20
CA LYS A 418 10.18 -28.14 -23.12
C LYS A 418 10.71 -28.39 -24.53
N LEU A 419 11.41 -27.42 -25.17
CA LEU A 419 11.72 -27.45 -26.60
C LEU A 419 13.21 -27.28 -26.92
N ALA A 420 13.97 -26.53 -26.15
CA ALA A 420 15.33 -26.13 -26.51
C ALA A 420 16.37 -26.41 -25.41
N TRP A 421 16.21 -25.86 -24.23
CA TRP A 421 17.25 -25.86 -23.19
C TRP A 421 17.23 -27.14 -22.34
N HIS A 422 17.51 -28.30 -22.94
CA HIS A 422 17.40 -29.61 -22.29
C HIS A 422 18.35 -29.82 -21.10
N SER A 423 19.35 -28.96 -20.91
CA SER A 423 20.22 -28.91 -19.73
C SER A 423 19.55 -28.34 -18.48
N ALA A 424 18.44 -27.63 -18.61
CA ALA A 424 17.59 -27.15 -17.54
C ALA A 424 16.32 -28.02 -17.45
N THR A 425 15.80 -28.23 -16.24
CA THR A 425 14.58 -29.06 -16.07
C THR A 425 13.30 -28.23 -16.12
N ASN A 426 13.38 -26.92 -15.98
CA ASN A 426 12.24 -26.03 -16.22
C ASN A 426 11.84 -26.04 -17.69
N GLU A 427 10.58 -25.74 -17.95
CA GLU A 427 10.07 -25.50 -19.30
C GLU A 427 10.75 -24.30 -19.93
N ASP A 428 10.76 -24.25 -21.26
CA ASP A 428 11.31 -23.12 -22.04
C ASP A 428 10.23 -22.11 -22.40
N TYR A 429 8.96 -22.56 -22.35
CA TYR A 429 7.77 -21.78 -22.65
C TYR A 429 6.64 -22.21 -21.68
N GLY A 430 5.96 -21.22 -21.14
CA GLY A 430 4.75 -21.39 -20.36
C GLY A 430 3.74 -20.28 -20.70
N GLN A 431 2.47 -20.66 -20.82
CA GLN A 431 1.37 -19.73 -21.04
C GLN A 431 0.20 -20.09 -20.14
N VAL A 432 -0.46 -19.10 -19.59
CA VAL A 432 -1.72 -19.25 -18.86
C VAL A 432 -2.75 -18.24 -19.37
N TYR A 433 -3.94 -18.73 -19.70
CA TYR A 433 -5.11 -17.93 -20.02
C TYR A 433 -6.12 -18.02 -18.87
N ILE A 434 -6.56 -16.86 -18.37
CA ILE A 434 -7.40 -16.74 -17.18
C ILE A 434 -8.72 -16.04 -17.56
N LYS A 435 -9.85 -16.58 -17.10
CA LYS A 435 -11.16 -15.93 -17.17
C LYS A 435 -11.65 -15.54 -15.79
N PHE A 436 -12.19 -14.33 -15.68
CA PHE A 436 -12.73 -13.78 -14.44
C PHE A 436 -14.26 -13.67 -14.49
N GLU A 437 -14.87 -13.70 -13.31
CA GLU A 437 -16.34 -13.63 -13.13
C GLU A 437 -16.94 -12.32 -13.69
N ASN A 438 -16.21 -11.21 -13.62
CA ASN A 438 -16.61 -9.91 -14.17
C ASN A 438 -16.43 -9.78 -15.69
N GLY A 439 -16.08 -10.87 -16.38
CA GLY A 439 -15.91 -10.92 -17.82
C GLY A 439 -14.53 -10.51 -18.34
N ILE A 440 -13.63 -10.03 -17.49
CA ILE A 440 -12.24 -9.79 -17.87
C ILE A 440 -11.57 -11.13 -18.20
N THR A 441 -10.68 -11.08 -19.19
CA THR A 441 -9.78 -12.20 -19.51
C THR A 441 -8.33 -11.74 -19.40
N ALA A 442 -7.41 -12.65 -19.10
CA ALA A 442 -5.99 -12.34 -19.09
C ALA A 442 -5.15 -13.46 -19.72
N ASP A 443 -4.01 -13.06 -20.26
CA ASP A 443 -3.00 -13.95 -20.86
C ASP A 443 -1.62 -13.55 -20.33
N TYR A 444 -0.93 -14.51 -19.70
CA TYR A 444 0.47 -14.34 -19.33
C TYR A 444 1.34 -15.38 -20.00
N VAL A 445 2.46 -14.94 -20.59
CA VAL A 445 3.48 -15.81 -21.18
C VAL A 445 4.83 -15.60 -20.52
N SER A 446 5.48 -16.71 -20.20
CA SER A 446 6.89 -16.76 -19.81
C SER A 446 7.67 -17.60 -20.83
N SER A 447 8.73 -17.05 -21.42
CA SER A 447 9.51 -17.79 -22.40
C SER A 447 10.98 -17.40 -22.40
N SER A 448 11.84 -18.42 -22.43
CA SER A 448 13.29 -18.26 -22.65
C SER A 448 13.72 -18.56 -24.09
N ILE A 449 12.75 -18.74 -25.01
CA ILE A 449 12.96 -19.06 -26.44
C ILE A 449 12.19 -18.14 -27.39
N SER A 450 11.67 -17.01 -26.89
CA SER A 450 11.00 -16.01 -27.71
C SER A 450 12.01 -15.06 -28.35
N ALA A 451 12.29 -15.28 -29.64
CA ALA A 451 13.20 -14.43 -30.41
C ALA A 451 12.58 -13.06 -30.76
N MET A 452 11.26 -12.92 -30.67
CA MET A 452 10.51 -11.68 -30.85
C MET A 452 9.53 -11.50 -29.70
N PRO A 453 9.97 -10.92 -28.56
CA PRO A 453 9.12 -10.78 -27.38
C PRO A 453 7.96 -9.80 -27.62
N ARG A 454 6.83 -10.09 -26.97
CA ARG A 454 5.69 -9.19 -26.90
C ARG A 454 5.97 -8.00 -25.97
N PRO A 455 5.19 -6.90 -26.04
CA PRO A 455 5.21 -5.89 -24.98
C PRO A 455 5.01 -6.54 -23.62
N GLN A 456 5.72 -6.04 -22.60
CA GLN A 456 5.53 -6.52 -21.22
C GLN A 456 4.08 -6.40 -20.78
N TRP A 457 3.40 -5.34 -21.20
CA TRP A 457 1.98 -5.10 -20.96
C TRP A 457 1.26 -4.69 -22.23
N ARG A 458 0.08 -5.24 -22.47
CA ARG A 458 -0.93 -4.73 -23.39
C ARG A 458 -2.30 -4.91 -22.76
N ILE A 459 -3.04 -3.80 -22.53
CA ILE A 459 -4.33 -3.83 -21.87
C ILE A 459 -5.37 -3.18 -22.78
N LEU A 460 -6.48 -3.89 -22.97
CA LEU A 460 -7.57 -3.48 -23.83
C LEU A 460 -8.80 -3.08 -22.99
N GLY A 461 -9.32 -1.91 -23.29
CA GLY A 461 -10.54 -1.38 -22.69
C GLY A 461 -11.56 -0.96 -23.75
N THR A 462 -12.78 -0.72 -23.33
CA THR A 462 -13.93 -0.40 -24.22
C THR A 462 -13.82 0.96 -24.91
N LYS A 463 -12.93 1.83 -24.43
CA LYS A 463 -12.67 3.17 -25.01
C LYS A 463 -11.24 3.37 -25.43
N GLY A 464 -10.40 2.35 -25.40
CA GLY A 464 -8.99 2.49 -25.76
C GLY A 464 -8.15 1.29 -25.34
N ALA A 465 -6.84 1.47 -25.45
CA ALA A 465 -5.84 0.46 -25.09
C ALA A 465 -4.54 1.13 -24.66
N LEU A 466 -3.75 0.37 -23.91
CA LEU A 466 -2.37 0.75 -23.59
C LEU A 466 -1.41 -0.40 -23.88
N ALA A 467 -0.14 -0.07 -24.17
CA ALA A 467 0.94 -1.03 -24.26
C ALA A 467 2.27 -0.40 -23.81
N THR A 468 3.12 -1.17 -23.13
CA THR A 468 4.47 -0.73 -22.78
C THR A 468 5.41 -0.82 -23.97
N ALA A 469 6.23 0.21 -24.18
CA ALA A 469 7.29 0.25 -25.15
C ALA A 469 8.40 1.20 -24.69
N ASN A 470 9.66 0.78 -24.74
CA ASN A 470 10.83 1.63 -24.48
C ASN A 470 10.75 2.44 -23.16
N ASN A 471 10.36 1.81 -22.06
CA ASN A 471 10.16 2.47 -20.76
C ASN A 471 9.05 3.53 -20.71
N GLU A 472 8.14 3.51 -21.66
CA GLU A 472 6.97 4.40 -21.75
C GLU A 472 5.71 3.56 -21.96
N ILE A 473 4.56 4.17 -21.74
CA ILE A 473 3.25 3.57 -22.01
C ILE A 473 2.63 4.31 -23.19
N ARG A 474 2.50 3.63 -24.31
CA ARG A 474 1.69 4.11 -25.44
C ARG A 474 0.23 3.96 -25.07
N LEU A 475 -0.52 5.03 -25.14
CA LEU A 475 -1.95 5.09 -24.84
C LEU A 475 -2.73 5.50 -26.09
N VAL A 476 -3.75 4.75 -26.43
CA VAL A 476 -4.76 5.12 -27.43
C VAL A 476 -6.12 5.14 -26.73
N SER A 477 -6.87 6.22 -26.88
CA SER A 477 -8.22 6.34 -26.35
C SER A 477 -9.17 7.01 -27.33
N PHE A 478 -10.46 6.80 -27.14
CA PHE A 478 -11.52 7.40 -27.94
C PHE A 478 -12.48 8.18 -27.05
N SER A 479 -12.71 9.45 -27.37
CA SER A 479 -13.69 10.32 -26.72
C SER A 479 -14.54 10.99 -27.77
N SER A 480 -15.87 10.84 -27.68
CA SER A 480 -16.83 11.41 -28.65
C SER A 480 -16.50 11.08 -30.12
N GLY A 481 -16.02 9.86 -30.38
CA GLY A 481 -15.61 9.41 -31.73
C GLY A 481 -14.25 9.90 -32.21
N ILE A 482 -13.56 10.73 -31.43
CA ILE A 482 -12.23 11.24 -31.75
C ILE A 482 -11.18 10.31 -31.16
N ARG A 483 -10.21 9.88 -31.99
CA ARG A 483 -9.05 9.09 -31.57
C ARG A 483 -7.98 10.00 -30.98
N HIS A 484 -7.58 9.71 -29.78
CA HIS A 484 -6.43 10.32 -29.10
C HIS A 484 -5.32 9.28 -29.02
N GLU A 485 -4.11 9.68 -29.36
CA GLU A 485 -2.93 8.83 -29.21
C GLU A 485 -1.79 9.64 -28.61
N GLY A 486 -1.09 9.04 -27.67
CA GLY A 486 0.03 9.68 -27.01
C GLY A 486 0.87 8.68 -26.22
N THR A 487 1.91 9.19 -25.61
CA THR A 487 2.80 8.44 -24.74
C THR A 487 2.71 9.00 -23.32
N VAL A 488 2.47 8.11 -22.38
CA VAL A 488 2.50 8.42 -20.95
C VAL A 488 3.87 8.03 -20.41
N LYS A 489 4.59 9.01 -19.87
CA LYS A 489 5.86 8.73 -19.17
C LYS A 489 5.56 8.00 -17.88
N ILE A 490 6.34 6.96 -17.61
CA ILE A 490 6.30 6.28 -16.32
C ILE A 490 6.83 7.25 -15.27
N ALA A 491 5.94 7.68 -14.37
CA ALA A 491 6.26 8.68 -13.37
C ALA A 491 7.13 8.09 -12.26
N ASP A 492 8.26 8.73 -11.97
CA ASP A 492 8.95 8.47 -10.70
C ASP A 492 8.10 9.05 -9.55
N ARG A 493 7.54 8.17 -8.73
CA ARG A 493 6.69 8.52 -7.58
C ARG A 493 7.45 8.60 -6.27
N GLY A 494 8.78 8.53 -6.30
CA GLY A 494 9.60 8.43 -5.09
C GLY A 494 9.31 7.18 -4.25
N VAL A 495 8.63 6.18 -4.83
CA VAL A 495 8.38 4.89 -4.20
C VAL A 495 9.46 3.89 -4.63
N SER A 496 9.77 2.97 -3.74
CA SER A 496 10.76 1.92 -3.98
C SER A 496 10.28 0.63 -3.32
N TRP A 497 10.99 -0.45 -3.52
CA TRP A 497 10.67 -1.72 -2.85
C TRP A 497 10.74 -1.64 -1.32
N ALA A 498 11.38 -0.63 -0.75
CA ALA A 498 11.25 -0.31 0.68
C ALA A 498 9.81 0.07 1.08
N SER A 499 8.94 0.46 0.12
CA SER A 499 7.52 0.75 0.38
C SER A 499 6.75 -0.47 0.87
N TYR A 500 7.15 -1.67 0.44
CA TYR A 500 6.66 -2.92 1.02
C TYR A 500 6.94 -2.98 2.54
N TYR A 501 8.18 -2.71 2.94
CA TYR A 501 8.56 -2.72 4.36
C TYR A 501 7.96 -1.57 5.15
N ARG A 502 7.66 -0.42 4.52
CA ARG A 502 6.87 0.64 5.18
C ARG A 502 5.48 0.10 5.58
N ASN A 503 4.80 -0.63 4.69
CA ASN A 503 3.51 -1.23 5.02
C ASN A 503 3.62 -2.30 6.12
N ILE A 504 4.66 -3.13 6.12
CA ILE A 504 4.94 -4.07 7.22
C ILE A 504 5.08 -3.33 8.56
N ALA A 505 5.87 -2.25 8.59
CA ALA A 505 6.03 -1.44 9.79
C ALA A 505 4.72 -0.77 10.22
N ASP A 506 3.96 -0.21 9.28
CA ASP A 506 2.67 0.43 9.54
C ASP A 506 1.65 -0.58 10.07
N HIS A 507 1.65 -1.80 9.53
CA HIS A 507 0.80 -2.89 10.03
C HIS A 507 1.18 -3.29 11.47
N LEU A 508 2.44 -3.61 11.72
CA LEU A 508 2.88 -4.13 13.01
C LEU A 508 2.90 -3.07 14.12
N LEU A 509 3.25 -1.83 13.79
CA LEU A 509 3.40 -0.75 14.78
C LEU A 509 2.16 0.14 14.92
N MET A 510 1.35 0.26 13.86
CA MET A 510 0.21 1.16 13.86
C MET A 510 -1.11 0.40 13.64
N GLY A 511 -1.08 -0.91 13.31
CA GLY A 511 -2.22 -1.77 13.01
C GLY A 511 -2.96 -1.32 11.76
N GLU A 512 -2.25 -0.75 10.80
CA GLU A 512 -2.80 -0.46 9.48
C GLU A 512 -3.01 -1.75 8.68
N GLU A 513 -3.75 -1.66 7.59
CA GLU A 513 -4.02 -2.81 6.74
C GLU A 513 -2.74 -3.37 6.11
N LEU A 514 -2.59 -4.69 6.15
CA LEU A 514 -1.54 -5.39 5.42
C LEU A 514 -1.90 -5.41 3.93
N LEU A 515 -1.13 -4.71 3.10
CA LEU A 515 -1.43 -4.56 1.67
C LEU A 515 -1.15 -5.83 0.85
N VAL A 516 -0.19 -6.64 1.29
CA VAL A 516 0.09 -7.95 0.69
C VAL A 516 -0.34 -9.03 1.67
N LYS A 517 -1.61 -9.41 1.60
CA LYS A 517 -2.18 -10.46 2.43
C LYS A 517 -1.76 -11.86 1.92
N PRO A 518 -1.52 -12.83 2.79
CA PRO A 518 -1.11 -14.16 2.36
C PRO A 518 -2.19 -14.86 1.51
N GLU A 519 -3.48 -14.54 1.70
CA GLU A 519 -4.58 -15.05 0.89
C GLU A 519 -4.49 -14.58 -0.57
N GLN A 520 -3.99 -13.37 -0.82
CA GLN A 520 -3.76 -12.87 -2.17
C GLN A 520 -2.62 -13.65 -2.84
N ALA A 521 -1.53 -13.88 -2.11
CA ALA A 521 -0.41 -14.70 -2.60
C ALA A 521 -0.81 -16.17 -2.84
N ARG A 522 -1.68 -16.74 -1.99
CA ARG A 522 -2.28 -18.05 -2.19
C ARG A 522 -3.06 -18.12 -3.51
N ARG A 523 -3.81 -17.05 -3.87
CA ARG A 523 -4.51 -17.01 -5.18
C ARG A 523 -3.52 -17.06 -6.35
N VAL A 524 -2.36 -16.45 -6.22
CA VAL A 524 -1.29 -16.55 -7.23
C VAL A 524 -0.84 -18.01 -7.37
N ILE A 525 -0.54 -18.68 -6.26
CA ILE A 525 -0.14 -20.09 -6.27
C ILE A 525 -1.24 -20.96 -6.88
N ALA A 526 -2.52 -20.69 -6.59
CA ALA A 526 -3.64 -21.46 -7.16
C ALA A 526 -3.70 -21.34 -8.70
N VAL A 527 -3.41 -20.17 -9.27
CA VAL A 527 -3.34 -19.99 -10.72
C VAL A 527 -2.16 -20.75 -11.31
N LEU A 528 -0.98 -20.69 -10.68
CA LEU A 528 0.23 -21.36 -11.14
C LEU A 528 0.07 -22.90 -11.09
N GLU A 529 -0.43 -23.42 -9.98
CA GLU A 529 -0.66 -24.87 -9.79
C GLU A 529 -1.73 -25.41 -10.76
N GLU A 530 -2.82 -24.65 -10.98
CA GLU A 530 -3.87 -25.07 -11.91
C GLU A 530 -3.41 -25.00 -13.37
N CYS A 531 -2.59 -23.99 -13.73
CA CYS A 531 -1.94 -23.93 -15.04
C CYS A 531 -1.09 -25.19 -15.30
N GLU A 532 -0.32 -25.63 -14.31
CA GLU A 532 0.51 -26.84 -14.42
C GLU A 532 -0.34 -28.12 -14.55
N LYS A 533 -1.43 -28.22 -13.79
CA LYS A 533 -2.38 -29.35 -13.85
C LYS A 533 -3.07 -29.42 -15.21
N ASP A 534 -3.57 -28.29 -15.72
CA ASP A 534 -4.27 -28.26 -17.02
C ASP A 534 -3.31 -28.61 -18.16
N ALA A 535 -2.11 -28.02 -18.19
CA ALA A 535 -1.07 -28.35 -19.18
C ALA A 535 -0.69 -29.85 -19.17
N SER A 536 -0.67 -30.47 -17.98
CA SER A 536 -0.35 -31.88 -17.81
C SER A 536 -1.51 -32.83 -18.16
N SER A 537 -2.75 -32.32 -18.17
CA SER A 537 -3.96 -33.15 -18.35
C SER A 537 -4.10 -33.76 -19.75
N GLY A 538 -3.39 -33.17 -20.75
CA GLY A 538 -3.35 -33.69 -22.12
C GLY A 538 -4.73 -33.81 -22.79
N LYS A 539 -5.74 -33.04 -22.40
CA LYS A 539 -7.08 -33.04 -23.00
C LYS A 539 -6.98 -32.77 -24.49
N LYS A 540 -6.98 -33.85 -25.30
CA LYS A 540 -7.10 -33.78 -26.75
C LYS A 540 -8.58 -33.62 -27.10
N LEU A 541 -8.95 -32.51 -27.70
CA LEU A 541 -10.22 -32.43 -28.43
C LEU A 541 -10.04 -33.24 -29.74
N ASN A 542 -10.83 -34.30 -29.92
CA ASN A 542 -11.00 -34.90 -31.21
C ASN A 542 -11.88 -33.96 -32.06
N ILE A 543 -11.27 -33.19 -32.89
CA ILE A 543 -11.95 -32.35 -33.88
C ILE A 543 -12.13 -33.17 -35.15
#